data_591e899964f2fbeac8a84935726a194b
#
_entry.id   591e899964f2fbeac8a84935726a194b
#
_cell.length_a   1.000
_cell.length_b   1.000
_cell.length_c   1.000
_cell.angle_alpha   90.00
_cell.angle_beta   90.00
_cell.angle_gamma   90.00
#
_symmetry.space_group_name_H-M   'P 1'
#
loop_
_entity.id
_entity.type
_entity.pdbx_description
1 polymer ?
#
loop_
_entity_poly.entity_id
_entity_poly.type
_entity_poly.pdbx_seq_one_letter_code
_entity_poly.pdbx_strand_id
1 'polypeptide(L)'
;MRFDLHIHSHFSPDSNSSVEAILRQAQEAGLDGLAITDHNSVQSFFDAVRLTEDLGLNLIIIPGAEISTAEGHLITLGNHTLVPPGLSASETSKRAHDGHGIVVAAHPFELFRKGIRSLRNKRIDAVEAFNSRRLLGVSNYLATRSAAKLNLGVTGGSDSHNVETVGFGYTEVDAASGVAVQDILRAIQAGRSTANGRVSPRLRPASYSFKARVLNQRNSR
;
A
#
# COMPACT_ATOMS: atom_id res chain seq x y z
N MET A 1 4.48 -4.04 15.63
CA MET A 1 4.58 -2.75 14.93
C MET A 1 3.52 -2.70 13.85
N ARG A 2 2.99 -1.50 13.55
CA ARG A 2 1.89 -1.28 12.59
C ARG A 2 2.36 -0.49 11.38
N PHE A 3 2.13 -1.00 10.17
CA PHE A 3 2.54 -0.37 8.93
C PHE A 3 1.37 -0.32 7.95
N ASP A 4 1.08 0.84 7.37
CA ASP A 4 0.24 0.91 6.18
C ASP A 4 1.14 0.73 4.94
N LEU A 5 0.98 -0.39 4.24
CA LEU A 5 1.87 -0.81 3.17
C LEU A 5 1.28 -0.60 1.77
N HIS A 6 0.17 0.17 1.67
CA HIS A 6 -0.45 0.49 0.40
C HIS A 6 -1.13 1.87 0.45
N ILE A 7 -0.42 2.89 -0.02
CA ILE A 7 -0.85 4.30 -0.01
C ILE A 7 -0.46 4.95 -1.33
N HIS A 8 -1.30 5.85 -1.85
CA HIS A 8 -1.02 6.64 -3.05
C HIS A 8 -0.90 8.12 -2.72
N SER A 9 0.14 8.75 -3.25
CA SER A 9 0.40 10.18 -3.16
C SER A 9 0.12 10.89 -4.49
N HIS A 10 0.43 12.17 -4.56
CA HIS A 10 0.33 12.97 -5.79
C HIS A 10 1.27 12.52 -6.92
N PHE A 11 2.18 11.56 -6.68
CA PHE A 11 2.95 10.91 -7.74
C PHE A 11 2.16 9.80 -8.46
N SER A 12 0.99 9.42 -7.94
CA SER A 12 0.02 8.59 -8.64
C SER A 12 -1.00 9.46 -9.39
N PRO A 13 -1.41 9.07 -10.60
CA PRO A 13 -2.33 9.87 -11.42
C PRO A 13 -3.74 10.01 -10.84
N ASP A 14 -4.09 9.19 -9.87
CA ASP A 14 -5.43 9.08 -9.26
C ASP A 14 -5.48 9.52 -7.78
N SER A 15 -4.40 10.13 -7.26
CA SER A 15 -4.33 10.71 -5.92
C SER A 15 -3.78 12.14 -5.96
N ASN A 16 -4.30 13.00 -5.08
CA ASN A 16 -3.80 14.38 -4.88
C ASN A 16 -3.19 14.57 -3.48
N SER A 17 -2.99 13.51 -2.72
CA SER A 17 -2.46 13.57 -1.36
C SER A 17 -0.98 13.95 -1.37
N SER A 18 -0.61 15.03 -0.68
CA SER A 18 0.81 15.36 -0.52
C SER A 18 1.50 14.36 0.40
N VAL A 19 2.80 14.11 0.16
CA VAL A 19 3.60 13.20 1.00
C VAL A 19 3.59 13.68 2.44
N GLU A 20 3.75 14.98 2.69
CA GLU A 20 3.69 15.55 4.04
C GLU A 20 2.37 15.25 4.76
N ALA A 21 1.23 15.46 4.10
CA ALA A 21 -0.07 15.19 4.69
C ALA A 21 -0.27 13.69 5.01
N ILE A 22 0.24 12.80 4.16
CA ILE A 22 0.24 11.35 4.40
C ILE A 22 1.06 11.01 5.65
N LEU A 23 2.26 11.56 5.79
CA LEU A 23 3.14 11.31 6.94
C LEU A 23 2.51 11.77 8.25
N ARG A 24 1.95 12.99 8.29
CA ARG A 24 1.25 13.52 9.46
C ARG A 24 0.06 12.64 9.84
N GLN A 25 -0.76 12.24 8.87
CA GLN A 25 -1.90 11.36 9.09
C GLN A 25 -1.47 9.96 9.58
N ALA A 26 -0.37 9.43 9.06
CA ALA A 26 0.18 8.15 9.51
C ALA A 26 0.58 8.20 10.98
N GLN A 27 1.24 9.27 11.41
CA GLN A 27 1.58 9.49 12.83
C GLN A 27 0.34 9.67 13.70
N GLU A 28 -0.66 10.44 13.26
CA GLU A 28 -1.93 10.61 13.97
C GLU A 28 -2.71 9.29 14.09
N ALA A 29 -2.63 8.43 13.08
CA ALA A 29 -3.23 7.10 13.10
C ALA A 29 -2.49 6.09 14.00
N GLY A 30 -1.36 6.47 14.59
CA GLY A 30 -0.55 5.62 15.48
C GLY A 30 0.16 4.50 14.72
N LEU A 31 0.57 4.74 13.49
CA LEU A 31 1.42 3.83 12.72
C LEU A 31 2.89 3.97 13.16
N ASP A 32 3.62 2.88 13.16
CA ASP A 32 5.08 2.86 13.37
C ASP A 32 5.85 3.14 12.07
N GLY A 33 5.18 3.04 10.92
CA GLY A 33 5.75 3.34 9.62
C GLY A 33 4.78 3.07 8.48
N LEU A 34 5.25 3.30 7.26
CA LEU A 34 4.43 3.14 6.05
C LEU A 34 5.29 2.90 4.81
N ALA A 35 4.63 2.43 3.75
CA ALA A 35 5.13 2.48 2.38
C ALA A 35 4.14 3.29 1.52
N ILE A 36 4.62 4.36 0.88
CA ILE A 36 3.87 5.02 -0.19
C ILE A 36 4.20 4.25 -1.46
N THR A 37 3.18 3.68 -2.08
CA THR A 37 3.31 2.71 -3.18
C THR A 37 2.66 3.23 -4.44
N ASP A 38 3.08 4.40 -4.86
CA ASP A 38 2.55 5.07 -6.04
C ASP A 38 2.61 4.18 -7.28
N HIS A 39 1.65 4.36 -8.18
CA HIS A 39 1.59 3.62 -9.44
C HIS A 39 2.85 3.86 -10.28
N ASN A 40 3.66 2.80 -10.43
CA ASN A 40 4.87 2.79 -11.25
C ASN A 40 5.85 3.92 -10.92
N SER A 41 5.95 4.29 -9.63
CA SER A 41 6.86 5.33 -9.14
C SER A 41 7.40 4.98 -7.75
N VAL A 42 8.66 5.29 -7.49
CA VAL A 42 9.30 5.23 -6.18
C VAL A 42 9.67 6.62 -5.64
N GLN A 43 9.23 7.68 -6.34
CA GLN A 43 9.66 9.05 -6.05
C GLN A 43 9.22 9.51 -4.65
N SER A 44 8.02 9.16 -4.24
CA SER A 44 7.47 9.49 -2.92
C SER A 44 8.31 8.97 -1.76
N PHE A 45 9.07 7.89 -1.93
CA PHE A 45 9.97 7.37 -0.90
C PHE A 45 11.04 8.40 -0.53
N PHE A 46 11.70 9.02 -1.50
CA PHE A 46 12.77 9.98 -1.25
C PHE A 46 12.24 11.25 -0.56
N ASP A 47 11.07 11.73 -0.99
CA ASP A 47 10.40 12.85 -0.33
C ASP A 47 9.95 12.48 1.08
N ALA A 48 9.43 11.27 1.31
CA ALA A 48 8.99 10.81 2.62
C ALA A 48 10.15 10.70 3.61
N VAL A 49 11.29 10.17 3.20
CA VAL A 49 12.49 10.11 4.06
C VAL A 49 12.92 11.51 4.48
N ARG A 50 13.11 12.42 3.52
CA ARG A 50 13.51 13.80 3.79
C ARG A 50 12.51 14.52 4.71
N LEU A 51 11.21 14.44 4.39
CA LEU A 51 10.17 15.11 5.18
C LEU A 51 10.03 14.53 6.58
N THR A 52 10.24 13.23 6.77
CA THR A 52 10.21 12.59 8.08
C THR A 52 11.31 13.16 8.98
N GLU A 53 12.51 13.37 8.44
CA GLU A 53 13.63 14.02 9.15
C GLU A 53 13.35 15.50 9.43
N ASP A 54 12.96 16.26 8.40
CA ASP A 54 12.68 17.70 8.49
C ASP A 54 11.58 18.03 9.52
N LEU A 55 10.59 17.17 9.64
CA LEU A 55 9.44 17.35 10.53
C LEU A 55 9.61 16.67 11.90
N GLY A 56 10.70 15.95 12.13
CA GLY A 56 10.95 15.22 13.35
C GLY A 56 9.92 14.13 13.65
N LEU A 57 9.38 13.47 12.62
CA LEU A 57 8.39 12.41 12.77
C LEU A 57 9.08 11.09 13.11
N ASN A 58 8.44 10.29 13.98
CA ASN A 58 8.96 8.97 14.35
C ASN A 58 8.29 7.87 13.52
N LEU A 59 8.60 7.81 12.22
CA LEU A 59 8.02 6.86 11.26
C LEU A 59 9.12 6.12 10.50
N ILE A 60 8.99 4.81 10.37
CA ILE A 60 9.82 3.99 9.50
C ILE A 60 9.26 4.09 8.07
N ILE A 61 10.06 4.59 7.15
CA ILE A 61 9.69 4.71 5.74
C ILE A 61 10.23 3.51 4.96
N ILE A 62 9.33 2.72 4.40
CA ILE A 62 9.66 1.54 3.60
C ILE A 62 9.58 1.92 2.12
N PRO A 63 10.65 1.74 1.33
CA PRO A 63 10.58 1.98 -0.12
C PRO A 63 9.54 1.05 -0.76
N GLY A 64 8.67 1.58 -1.61
CA GLY A 64 7.63 0.78 -2.25
C GLY A 64 7.10 1.40 -3.53
N ALA A 65 6.50 0.57 -4.36
CA ALA A 65 5.75 0.97 -5.55
C ALA A 65 4.69 -0.06 -5.90
N GLU A 66 3.54 0.37 -6.41
CA GLU A 66 2.57 -0.51 -7.02
C GLU A 66 2.83 -0.62 -8.52
N ILE A 67 3.30 -1.78 -8.97
CA ILE A 67 3.72 -2.03 -10.35
C ILE A 67 2.57 -2.60 -11.16
N SER A 68 2.24 -1.95 -12.27
CA SER A 68 1.29 -2.46 -13.26
C SER A 68 1.98 -3.54 -14.10
N THR A 69 1.68 -4.80 -13.83
CA THR A 69 2.17 -5.94 -14.61
C THR A 69 1.18 -6.33 -15.72
N ALA A 70 1.60 -7.24 -16.61
CA ALA A 70 0.72 -7.77 -17.65
C ALA A 70 -0.50 -8.54 -17.09
N GLU A 71 -0.39 -9.11 -15.86
CA GLU A 71 -1.44 -9.94 -15.27
C GLU A 71 -2.17 -9.26 -14.11
N GLY A 72 -1.80 -8.06 -13.70
CA GLY A 72 -2.40 -7.32 -12.59
C GLY A 72 -1.36 -6.59 -11.76
N HIS A 73 -1.78 -6.00 -10.65
CA HIS A 73 -0.92 -5.17 -9.82
C HIS A 73 -0.13 -6.00 -8.80
N LEU A 74 1.14 -5.66 -8.65
CA LEU A 74 2.03 -6.13 -7.60
C LEU A 74 2.63 -4.94 -6.86
N ILE A 75 2.66 -5.00 -5.54
CA ILE A 75 3.45 -4.07 -4.73
C ILE A 75 4.84 -4.65 -4.55
N THR A 76 5.87 -3.85 -4.84
CA THR A 76 7.25 -4.14 -4.47
C THR A 76 7.61 -3.33 -3.24
N LEU A 77 8.18 -3.96 -2.22
CA LEU A 77 8.63 -3.30 -0.99
C LEU A 77 10.13 -3.56 -0.78
N GLY A 78 10.85 -2.53 -0.35
CA GLY A 78 12.30 -2.62 -0.09
C GLY A 78 13.18 -2.22 -1.29
N ASN A 79 12.61 -1.99 -2.46
CA ASN A 79 13.35 -1.59 -3.65
C ASN A 79 13.43 -0.05 -3.76
N HIS A 80 14.65 0.49 -3.77
CA HIS A 80 14.90 1.92 -4.00
C HIS A 80 14.87 2.31 -5.49
N THR A 81 14.95 1.31 -6.37
CA THR A 81 14.89 1.49 -7.83
C THR A 81 13.59 0.92 -8.36
N LEU A 82 12.94 1.65 -9.25
CA LEU A 82 11.70 1.23 -9.87
C LEU A 82 11.89 -0.04 -10.70
N VAL A 83 11.08 -1.06 -10.42
CA VAL A 83 10.91 -2.19 -11.32
C VAL A 83 10.04 -1.74 -12.50
N PRO A 84 10.47 -1.89 -13.77
CA PRO A 84 9.72 -1.41 -14.91
C PRO A 84 8.30 -1.99 -15.00
N PRO A 85 7.30 -1.17 -15.32
CA PRO A 85 5.93 -1.66 -15.55
C PRO A 85 5.79 -2.45 -16.86
N GLY A 86 4.67 -3.14 -17.02
CA GLY A 86 4.31 -3.87 -18.24
C GLY A 86 4.97 -5.25 -18.38
N LEU A 87 5.87 -5.61 -17.49
CA LEU A 87 6.47 -6.94 -17.46
C LEU A 87 5.46 -8.00 -17.00
N SER A 88 5.76 -9.28 -17.23
CA SER A 88 5.01 -10.35 -16.57
C SER A 88 5.18 -10.29 -15.06
N ALA A 89 4.19 -10.76 -14.30
CA ALA A 89 4.27 -10.79 -12.85
C ALA A 89 5.49 -11.59 -12.34
N SER A 90 5.87 -12.65 -13.04
CA SER A 90 7.05 -13.45 -12.70
C SER A 90 8.36 -12.70 -12.92
N GLU A 91 8.48 -11.94 -14.01
CA GLU A 91 9.68 -11.13 -14.29
C GLU A 91 9.76 -9.93 -13.34
N THR A 92 8.61 -9.29 -13.03
CA THR A 92 8.53 -8.23 -12.02
C THR A 92 9.02 -8.74 -10.67
N SER A 93 8.54 -9.90 -10.23
CA SER A 93 8.96 -10.50 -8.96
C SER A 93 10.46 -10.82 -8.96
N LYS A 94 10.96 -11.38 -10.06
CA LYS A 94 12.40 -11.66 -10.18
C LYS A 94 13.25 -10.38 -9.98
N ARG A 95 12.89 -9.30 -10.67
CA ARG A 95 13.65 -8.03 -10.56
C ARG A 95 13.53 -7.39 -9.18
N ALA A 96 12.38 -7.49 -8.55
CA ALA A 96 12.21 -7.02 -7.18
C ALA A 96 13.12 -7.78 -6.21
N HIS A 97 13.20 -9.12 -6.34
CA HIS A 97 14.10 -9.95 -5.53
C HIS A 97 15.58 -9.69 -5.83
N ASP A 98 15.96 -9.49 -7.10
CA ASP A 98 17.32 -9.13 -7.48
C ASP A 98 17.74 -7.80 -6.82
N GLY A 99 16.80 -6.89 -6.55
CA GLY A 99 16.99 -5.66 -5.77
C GLY A 99 16.78 -5.80 -4.26
N HIS A 100 16.75 -7.02 -3.72
CA HIS A 100 16.56 -7.35 -2.31
C HIS A 100 15.19 -6.92 -1.70
N GLY A 101 14.21 -6.64 -2.53
CA GLY A 101 12.84 -6.37 -2.11
C GLY A 101 12.00 -7.64 -1.99
N ILE A 102 10.76 -7.46 -1.50
CA ILE A 102 9.72 -8.48 -1.49
C ILE A 102 8.57 -8.07 -2.40
N VAL A 103 7.75 -9.05 -2.79
CA VAL A 103 6.61 -8.86 -3.68
C VAL A 103 5.32 -9.25 -3.00
N VAL A 104 4.37 -8.32 -3.01
CA VAL A 104 3.02 -8.50 -2.47
C VAL A 104 2.00 -8.45 -3.60
N ALA A 105 1.07 -9.42 -3.66
CA ALA A 105 -0.06 -9.34 -4.56
C ALA A 105 -1.06 -8.28 -4.06
N ALA A 106 -1.19 -7.16 -4.77
CA ALA A 106 -2.08 -6.07 -4.44
C ALA A 106 -3.54 -6.46 -4.68
N HIS A 107 -4.43 -6.21 -3.72
CA HIS A 107 -5.89 -6.49 -3.79
C HIS A 107 -6.26 -7.64 -4.77
N PRO A 108 -5.68 -8.85 -4.59
CA PRO A 108 -5.85 -9.94 -5.55
C PRO A 108 -7.33 -10.32 -5.67
N PHE A 109 -7.69 -10.86 -6.84
CA PHE A 109 -9.05 -11.27 -7.18
C PHE A 109 -10.07 -10.12 -7.35
N GLU A 110 -9.66 -8.86 -7.21
CA GLU A 110 -10.50 -7.71 -7.56
C GLU A 110 -10.47 -7.44 -9.08
N LEU A 111 -11.60 -7.71 -9.74
CA LEU A 111 -11.69 -7.63 -11.22
C LEU A 111 -11.60 -6.19 -11.75
N PHE A 112 -12.21 -5.25 -11.03
CA PHE A 112 -12.33 -3.84 -11.48
C PHE A 112 -11.09 -3.00 -11.15
N ARG A 113 -10.14 -3.55 -10.35
CA ARG A 113 -8.95 -2.84 -9.89
C ARG A 113 -7.66 -3.52 -10.32
N LYS A 114 -7.71 -4.29 -11.40
CA LYS A 114 -6.57 -5.03 -11.95
C LYS A 114 -5.88 -5.93 -10.90
N GLY A 115 -6.64 -6.52 -9.98
CA GLY A 115 -6.13 -7.52 -9.04
C GLY A 115 -5.65 -8.76 -9.80
N ILE A 116 -4.48 -9.27 -9.39
CA ILE A 116 -3.93 -10.48 -9.98
C ILE A 116 -4.84 -11.69 -9.68
N ARG A 117 -5.16 -12.50 -10.69
CA ARG A 117 -6.11 -13.62 -10.57
C ARG A 117 -5.49 -14.94 -10.16
N SER A 118 -4.19 -15.12 -10.40
CA SER A 118 -3.46 -16.32 -10.04
C SER A 118 -2.15 -15.96 -9.37
N LEU A 119 -1.90 -16.55 -8.20
CA LEU A 119 -0.68 -16.35 -7.43
C LEU A 119 0.39 -17.42 -7.72
N ARG A 120 0.01 -18.49 -8.44
CA ARG A 120 0.92 -19.62 -8.68
C ARG A 120 2.03 -19.25 -9.66
N ASN A 121 3.24 -19.79 -9.40
CA ASN A 121 4.42 -19.65 -10.26
C ASN A 121 4.89 -18.21 -10.51
N LYS A 122 4.55 -17.27 -9.59
CA LYS A 122 4.87 -15.85 -9.74
C LYS A 122 5.89 -15.33 -8.73
N ARG A 123 6.43 -16.21 -7.88
CA ARG A 123 7.43 -15.85 -6.85
C ARG A 123 6.97 -14.69 -5.97
N ILE A 124 5.68 -14.74 -5.55
CA ILE A 124 5.07 -13.77 -4.65
C ILE A 124 5.42 -14.18 -3.20
N ASP A 125 5.79 -13.21 -2.38
CA ASP A 125 6.18 -13.43 -0.98
C ASP A 125 5.01 -13.28 -0.02
N ALA A 126 4.11 -12.34 -0.31
CA ALA A 126 2.95 -12.04 0.52
C ALA A 126 1.73 -11.67 -0.31
N VAL A 127 0.59 -11.65 0.35
CA VAL A 127 -0.70 -11.29 -0.25
C VAL A 127 -1.33 -10.19 0.56
N GLU A 128 -1.86 -9.16 -0.07
CA GLU A 128 -2.69 -8.17 0.58
C GLU A 128 -4.03 -8.82 0.96
N ALA A 129 -4.06 -9.37 2.18
CA ALA A 129 -5.20 -10.09 2.74
C ALA A 129 -6.30 -9.15 3.23
N PHE A 130 -5.95 -7.91 3.54
CA PHE A 130 -6.89 -6.85 3.87
C PHE A 130 -6.57 -5.58 3.07
N ASN A 131 -7.50 -5.17 2.20
CA ASN A 131 -7.47 -3.87 1.55
C ASN A 131 -8.71 -3.08 1.99
N SER A 132 -8.52 -1.89 2.56
CA SER A 132 -9.64 -1.12 3.13
C SER A 132 -10.56 -0.53 2.05
N ARG A 133 -10.07 -0.38 0.82
CA ARG A 133 -10.81 0.15 -0.33
C ARG A 133 -11.55 -0.92 -1.14
N ARG A 134 -11.62 -2.15 -0.63
CA ARG A 134 -12.28 -3.29 -1.29
C ARG A 134 -13.72 -2.99 -1.74
N LEU A 135 -14.11 -3.51 -2.92
CA LEU A 135 -15.50 -3.42 -3.42
C LEU A 135 -16.42 -4.47 -2.77
N LEU A 136 -15.95 -5.69 -2.64
CA LEU A 136 -16.69 -6.81 -2.10
C LEU A 136 -15.83 -7.54 -1.06
N GLY A 137 -16.43 -7.93 0.06
CA GLY A 137 -15.73 -8.66 1.12
C GLY A 137 -15.14 -10.00 0.70
N VAL A 138 -15.57 -10.54 -0.42
CA VAL A 138 -15.13 -11.82 -0.98
C VAL A 138 -13.65 -11.81 -1.38
N SER A 139 -13.13 -10.69 -1.90
CA SER A 139 -11.71 -10.59 -2.33
C SER A 139 -10.74 -10.77 -1.16
N ASN A 140 -10.98 -10.10 -0.02
CA ASN A 140 -10.14 -10.27 1.17
C ASN A 140 -10.21 -11.71 1.72
N TYR A 141 -11.39 -12.35 1.71
CA TYR A 141 -11.53 -13.75 2.12
C TYR A 141 -10.73 -14.69 1.21
N LEU A 142 -10.85 -14.53 -0.10
CA LEU A 142 -10.11 -15.33 -1.09
C LEU A 142 -8.59 -15.10 -0.98
N ALA A 143 -8.17 -13.85 -0.74
CA ALA A 143 -6.77 -13.49 -0.53
C ALA A 143 -6.19 -14.21 0.69
N THR A 144 -6.85 -14.11 1.84
CA THR A 144 -6.45 -14.79 3.08
C THR A 144 -6.37 -16.32 2.90
N ARG A 145 -7.39 -16.91 2.27
CA ARG A 145 -7.41 -18.35 2.01
C ARG A 145 -6.30 -18.80 1.05
N SER A 146 -5.98 -17.97 0.05
CA SER A 146 -4.91 -18.26 -0.91
C SER A 146 -3.54 -18.13 -0.27
N ALA A 147 -3.32 -17.13 0.59
CA ALA A 147 -2.10 -16.98 1.36
C ALA A 147 -1.82 -18.24 2.21
N ALA A 148 -2.81 -18.68 2.98
CA ALA A 148 -2.69 -19.88 3.80
C ALA A 148 -2.40 -21.14 2.95
N LYS A 149 -3.07 -21.32 1.80
CA LYS A 149 -2.87 -22.47 0.92
C LYS A 149 -1.50 -22.53 0.27
N LEU A 150 -0.90 -21.35 0.01
CA LEU A 150 0.40 -21.22 -0.68
C LEU A 150 1.55 -20.92 0.28
N ASN A 151 1.29 -20.90 1.59
CA ASN A 151 2.24 -20.57 2.64
C ASN A 151 2.93 -19.21 2.38
N LEU A 152 2.14 -18.18 2.02
CA LEU A 152 2.60 -16.81 1.77
C LEU A 152 2.37 -15.94 3.01
N GLY A 153 3.19 -14.91 3.18
CA GLY A 153 2.95 -13.86 4.15
C GLY A 153 1.64 -13.10 3.87
N VAL A 154 1.17 -12.32 4.83
CA VAL A 154 -0.01 -11.48 4.66
C VAL A 154 0.31 -10.03 4.97
N THR A 155 -0.30 -9.12 4.20
CA THR A 155 -0.26 -7.68 4.46
C THR A 155 -1.66 -7.10 4.49
N GLY A 156 -1.80 -5.95 5.16
CA GLY A 156 -2.96 -5.08 5.07
C GLY A 156 -2.53 -3.69 4.64
N GLY A 157 -3.34 -3.05 3.83
CA GLY A 157 -3.12 -1.70 3.36
C GLY A 157 -4.42 -0.90 3.25
N SER A 158 -4.31 0.42 3.37
CA SER A 158 -5.48 1.30 3.20
C SER A 158 -5.85 1.46 1.74
N ASP A 159 -4.89 1.38 0.85
CA ASP A 159 -5.02 1.74 -0.56
C ASP A 159 -5.59 3.16 -0.69
N SER A 160 -5.06 4.01 0.17
CA SER A 160 -5.53 5.37 0.35
C SER A 160 -5.17 6.22 -0.85
N HIS A 161 -6.16 6.95 -1.35
CA HIS A 161 -6.01 8.00 -2.36
C HIS A 161 -6.42 9.37 -1.78
N ASN A 162 -6.80 9.38 -0.50
CA ASN A 162 -7.18 10.58 0.27
C ASN A 162 -6.56 10.47 1.66
N VAL A 163 -6.00 11.55 2.16
CA VAL A 163 -5.27 11.61 3.43
C VAL A 163 -6.07 10.98 4.59
N GLU A 164 -7.38 11.24 4.66
CA GLU A 164 -8.25 10.80 5.77
C GLU A 164 -8.38 9.27 5.88
N THR A 165 -8.00 8.52 4.85
CA THR A 165 -8.09 7.05 4.84
C THR A 165 -6.77 6.34 5.09
N VAL A 166 -5.67 7.08 5.24
CA VAL A 166 -4.37 6.52 5.64
C VAL A 166 -4.50 5.84 7.01
N GLY A 167 -3.98 4.62 7.12
CA GLY A 167 -4.07 3.80 8.32
C GLY A 167 -5.40 3.05 8.50
N PHE A 168 -6.37 3.15 7.56
CA PHE A 168 -7.60 2.36 7.65
C PHE A 168 -7.35 0.87 7.42
N GLY A 169 -6.35 0.51 6.62
CA GLY A 169 -5.80 -0.83 6.52
C GLY A 169 -4.34 -0.80 6.93
N TYR A 170 -3.88 -1.80 7.66
CA TYR A 170 -2.50 -1.89 8.10
C TYR A 170 -2.06 -3.33 8.33
N THR A 171 -0.76 -3.52 8.32
CA THR A 171 -0.06 -4.76 8.64
C THR A 171 0.50 -4.65 10.05
N GLU A 172 0.16 -5.57 10.93
CA GLU A 172 0.89 -5.76 12.19
C GLU A 172 2.01 -6.77 11.95
N VAL A 173 3.24 -6.35 12.24
CA VAL A 173 4.43 -7.19 12.08
C VAL A 173 4.99 -7.49 13.46
N ASP A 174 5.28 -8.76 13.71
CA ASP A 174 5.97 -9.21 14.91
C ASP A 174 7.47 -8.89 14.76
N ALA A 175 7.81 -7.65 15.14
CA ALA A 175 9.16 -7.11 15.12
C ALA A 175 9.34 -6.15 16.30
N ALA A 176 10.55 -6.09 16.85
CA ALA A 176 10.90 -5.15 17.91
C ALA A 176 11.02 -3.72 17.36
N SER A 177 10.90 -2.72 18.22
CA SER A 177 11.18 -1.33 17.84
C SER A 177 12.67 -1.15 17.47
N GLY A 178 12.93 -0.27 16.49
CA GLY A 178 14.31 0.04 16.05
C GLY A 178 14.96 -0.99 15.12
N VAL A 179 14.20 -1.95 14.60
CA VAL A 179 14.70 -2.91 13.60
C VAL A 179 14.87 -2.27 12.22
N ALA A 180 15.76 -2.82 11.42
CA ALA A 180 15.94 -2.38 10.04
C ALA A 180 14.73 -2.77 9.17
N VAL A 181 14.50 -2.00 8.10
CA VAL A 181 13.45 -2.30 7.11
C VAL A 181 13.52 -3.75 6.62
N GLN A 182 14.73 -4.26 6.38
CA GLN A 182 14.92 -5.64 5.92
C GLN A 182 14.45 -6.71 6.93
N ASP A 183 14.48 -6.42 8.24
CA ASP A 183 13.95 -7.33 9.26
C ASP A 183 12.42 -7.38 9.22
N ILE A 184 11.78 -6.22 8.98
CA ILE A 184 10.34 -6.11 8.79
C ILE A 184 9.92 -6.92 7.56
N LEU A 185 10.60 -6.76 6.43
CA LEU A 185 10.30 -7.49 5.21
C LEU A 185 10.50 -9.00 5.38
N ARG A 186 11.57 -9.43 6.05
CA ARG A 186 11.80 -10.85 6.39
C ARG A 186 10.72 -11.40 7.31
N ALA A 187 10.21 -10.61 8.25
CA ALA A 187 9.12 -11.03 9.12
C ALA A 187 7.82 -11.26 8.32
N ILE A 188 7.52 -10.38 7.36
CA ILE A 188 6.37 -10.55 6.46
C ILE A 188 6.52 -11.82 5.62
N GLN A 189 7.66 -12.03 4.97
CA GLN A 189 7.95 -13.24 4.18
C GLN A 189 7.82 -14.53 5.00
N ALA A 190 8.24 -14.48 6.27
CA ALA A 190 8.17 -15.61 7.19
C ALA A 190 6.76 -15.84 7.78
N GLY A 191 5.74 -15.10 7.34
CA GLY A 191 4.38 -15.21 7.86
C GLY A 191 4.19 -14.67 9.29
N ARG A 192 5.14 -13.88 9.81
CA ARG A 192 5.07 -13.21 11.12
C ARG A 192 4.42 -11.83 11.00
N SER A 193 3.27 -11.81 10.32
CA SER A 193 2.48 -10.60 10.13
C SER A 193 0.98 -10.93 10.11
N THR A 194 0.16 -9.95 10.44
CA THR A 194 -1.30 -10.02 10.34
C THR A 194 -1.84 -8.79 9.63
N ALA A 195 -2.94 -8.98 8.89
CA ALA A 195 -3.62 -7.92 8.14
C ALA A 195 -4.85 -7.45 8.92
N ASN A 196 -4.93 -6.16 9.19
CA ASN A 196 -5.96 -5.57 10.03
C ASN A 196 -6.51 -4.27 9.44
N GLY A 197 -7.65 -3.81 9.95
CA GLY A 197 -8.18 -2.51 9.57
C GLY A 197 -9.69 -2.42 9.54
N ARG A 198 -10.16 -1.29 9.00
CA ARG A 198 -11.57 -0.99 8.75
C ARG A 198 -11.79 -0.63 7.27
N VAL A 199 -12.96 -0.93 6.77
CA VAL A 199 -13.32 -0.59 5.37
C VAL A 199 -13.47 0.90 5.22
N SER A 200 -12.88 1.48 4.17
CA SER A 200 -13.10 2.88 3.80
C SER A 200 -14.58 3.11 3.48
N PRO A 201 -15.20 4.18 4.00
CA PRO A 201 -16.55 4.54 3.62
C PRO A 201 -16.57 4.89 2.13
N ARG A 202 -17.21 4.03 1.32
CA ARG A 202 -17.18 4.11 -0.14
C ARG A 202 -18.04 5.16 -0.76
N LEU A 203 -18.89 5.75 0.03
CA LEU A 203 -19.88 6.70 -0.39
C LEU A 203 -19.85 7.91 0.55
N ARG A 204 -18.87 8.80 0.36
CA ARG A 204 -19.28 10.19 0.44
C ARG A 204 -19.96 10.46 -0.91
N PRO A 205 -21.27 10.71 -0.95
CA PRO A 205 -21.99 10.91 -2.19
C PRO A 205 -21.36 12.09 -2.93
N ALA A 206 -21.42 12.07 -4.27
CA ALA A 206 -20.98 13.18 -5.12
C ALA A 206 -21.62 14.53 -4.72
N SER A 207 -22.68 14.51 -3.92
CA SER A 207 -23.27 15.65 -3.22
C SER A 207 -22.33 16.40 -2.28
N TYR A 208 -21.25 15.78 -1.76
CA TYR A 208 -20.33 16.49 -0.84
C TYR A 208 -19.35 17.37 -1.62
N SER A 209 -18.87 16.94 -2.77
CA SER A 209 -18.07 17.79 -3.67
C SER A 209 -18.93 18.87 -4.33
N PHE A 210 -20.19 18.59 -4.61
CA PHE A 210 -21.14 19.55 -5.19
C PHE A 210 -21.56 20.64 -4.18
N LYS A 211 -21.81 20.30 -2.92
CA LYS A 211 -22.10 21.29 -1.85
C LYS A 211 -20.91 22.20 -1.55
N ALA A 212 -19.68 21.67 -1.56
CA ALA A 212 -18.50 22.48 -1.37
C ALA A 212 -18.27 23.47 -2.55
N ARG A 213 -18.53 23.06 -3.78
CA ARG A 213 -18.45 23.94 -4.97
C ARG A 213 -19.52 25.04 -4.97
N VAL A 214 -20.74 24.74 -4.57
CA VAL A 214 -21.84 25.73 -4.52
C VAL A 214 -21.62 26.74 -3.39
N LEU A 215 -21.06 26.35 -2.26
CA LEU A 215 -20.74 27.25 -1.15
C LEU A 215 -19.57 28.20 -1.51
N ASN A 216 -18.55 27.72 -2.23
CA ASN A 216 -17.47 28.60 -2.69
C ASN A 216 -17.90 29.61 -3.77
N GLN A 217 -18.92 29.31 -4.57
CA GLN A 217 -19.47 30.29 -5.53
C GLN A 217 -20.37 31.36 -4.89
N ARG A 218 -20.93 31.10 -3.70
CA ARG A 218 -21.73 32.08 -2.97
C ARG A 218 -20.93 33.08 -2.14
N ASN A 219 -19.68 32.74 -1.80
CA ASN A 219 -18.78 33.61 -1.04
C ASN A 219 -17.84 34.46 -1.92
N SER A 220 -18.00 34.42 -3.24
CA SER A 220 -17.20 35.18 -4.22
C SER A 220 -18.04 36.19 -5.02
N ARG A 221 -19.16 36.67 -4.41
CA ARG A 221 -19.97 37.81 -4.97
C ARG A 221 -20.16 38.87 -3.92
#